data_001ffd47ce467d8b8779f5d00a276e23
#
_entry.id   001ffd47ce467d8b8779f5d00a276e23
#
_cell.length_a   1.000
_cell.length_b   1.000
_cell.length_c   1.000
_cell.angle_alpha   90.00
_cell.angle_beta   90.00
_cell.angle_gamma   90.00
#
_symmetry.space_group_name_H-M   'P 1'
#
loop_
_entity.id
_entity.type
_entity.pdbx_description
1 polymer ?
#
loop_
_entity_poly.entity_id
_entity_poly.type
_entity_poly.pdbx_seq_one_letter_code
_entity_poly.pdbx_strand_id
1 'polypeptide(L)'
;MQGLTAQNNNKKHQDKIDTLYYDNNWYVINNKLFASYYRYALYPSNNWAPKKVRTFYITGELEGEGNFITLSYSHDKKSKFTGEYTHYHKSGKVSQTCFYKNGLLDGAYKTYDENGNITMECNYSKGELNGEYITYFENGNPSMKCNYKNGILDGNYITYYEAGFIHAYLKMVNGVQDGISTIFSDSGETCTQYLYTHGECANYYLLADKYGNFSLYNKADDSPIYTAPTEEDLHLEYKNGAEWPYYNKNGIIIGVSQYKNESVGSYREIHFFLSNNSMNNVDIDPETIEIRSSKKGKTKIIEPITSDDYYDKIYKNKKKDAKKVMKRKVVVKKDKQKKLNNYLGATLFDETLITIKDFQERMIYKQEFLENKYILADNTPENIEYLQRTTVHPGETVSGYLLINNKKADTLYVDIVINGILYPFLWDLNKNE
;
A
#
# COMPACT_ATOMS: atom_id res chain seq x y z
N MET A 1 49.03 -83.62 -7.67
CA MET A 1 48.00 -82.65 -7.18
C MET A 1 48.67 -81.32 -6.98
N GLN A 2 48.56 -80.45 -7.97
CA GLN A 2 49.13 -79.10 -7.86
C GLN A 2 47.98 -78.17 -7.41
N GLY A 3 48.12 -77.56 -6.23
CA GLY A 3 47.17 -76.61 -5.69
C GLY A 3 47.31 -75.26 -6.40
N LEU A 4 46.24 -74.83 -7.05
CA LEU A 4 46.03 -73.49 -7.56
C LEU A 4 45.75 -72.57 -6.39
N THR A 5 46.72 -71.76 -5.96
CA THR A 5 46.53 -70.63 -5.09
C THR A 5 45.91 -69.50 -5.88
N ALA A 6 44.59 -69.22 -5.69
CA ALA A 6 43.95 -68.04 -6.18
C ALA A 6 44.54 -66.84 -5.47
N GLN A 7 45.30 -66.01 -6.16
CA GLN A 7 45.71 -64.70 -5.69
C GLN A 7 44.41 -63.78 -5.73
N ASN A 8 43.91 -63.52 -4.55
CA ASN A 8 42.87 -62.55 -4.34
C ASN A 8 43.42 -61.10 -4.56
N ASN A 9 43.40 -60.63 -5.80
CA ASN A 9 43.71 -59.24 -6.13
C ASN A 9 42.58 -58.29 -5.65
N ASN A 10 42.49 -58.17 -4.34
CA ASN A 10 41.71 -57.08 -3.74
C ASN A 10 42.47 -55.78 -3.98
N LYS A 11 42.40 -55.20 -5.19
CA LYS A 11 42.71 -53.81 -5.38
C LYS A 11 41.65 -53.01 -4.53
N LYS A 12 42.03 -52.60 -3.31
CA LYS A 12 41.28 -51.56 -2.57
C LYS A 12 41.22 -50.39 -3.51
N HIS A 13 40.02 -50.09 -4.03
CA HIS A 13 39.77 -48.82 -4.71
C HIS A 13 40.06 -47.72 -3.70
N GLN A 14 41.10 -46.94 -3.93
CA GLN A 14 41.42 -45.75 -3.10
C GLN A 14 40.76 -44.54 -3.70
N ASP A 15 40.30 -43.63 -2.83
CA ASP A 15 39.82 -42.35 -3.25
C ASP A 15 40.93 -41.59 -3.98
N LYS A 16 40.57 -40.89 -5.06
CA LYS A 16 41.49 -40.04 -5.83
C LYS A 16 41.31 -38.59 -5.38
N ILE A 17 42.42 -37.89 -5.14
CA ILE A 17 42.43 -36.45 -4.87
C ILE A 17 43.22 -35.74 -5.96
N ASP A 18 42.59 -34.79 -6.65
CA ASP A 18 43.25 -33.86 -7.57
C ASP A 18 43.46 -32.52 -6.89
N THR A 19 44.56 -31.83 -7.19
CA THR A 19 44.82 -30.45 -6.73
C THR A 19 44.82 -29.52 -7.93
N LEU A 20 44.00 -28.49 -7.88
CA LEU A 20 43.91 -27.42 -8.87
C LEU A 20 44.33 -26.10 -8.25
N TYR A 21 45.10 -25.31 -8.98
CA TYR A 21 45.50 -23.96 -8.59
C TYR A 21 44.79 -22.94 -9.47
N TYR A 22 44.31 -21.84 -8.88
CA TYR A 22 43.56 -20.79 -9.57
C TYR A 22 44.21 -19.43 -9.34
N ASP A 23 44.20 -18.58 -10.36
CA ASP A 23 44.49 -17.18 -10.23
C ASP A 23 43.33 -16.41 -9.57
N ASN A 24 43.45 -15.08 -9.45
CA ASN A 24 42.41 -14.22 -8.87
C ASN A 24 41.15 -14.14 -9.73
N ASN A 25 41.20 -14.57 -11.00
CA ASN A 25 40.08 -14.60 -11.92
C ASN A 25 39.48 -16.00 -12.09
N TRP A 26 39.86 -16.95 -11.24
CA TRP A 26 39.41 -18.34 -11.27
C TRP A 26 39.80 -19.15 -12.53
N TYR A 27 40.87 -18.72 -13.26
CA TYR A 27 41.50 -19.58 -14.27
C TYR A 27 42.41 -20.60 -13.62
N VAL A 28 42.35 -21.82 -14.13
CA VAL A 28 43.28 -22.86 -13.69
C VAL A 28 44.69 -22.56 -14.22
N ILE A 29 45.65 -22.54 -13.33
CA ILE A 29 47.06 -22.28 -13.63
C ILE A 29 47.96 -23.42 -13.15
N ASN A 30 49.08 -23.65 -13.86
CA ASN A 30 50.01 -24.70 -13.51
C ASN A 30 51.09 -24.28 -12.50
N ASN A 31 51.34 -22.99 -12.39
CA ASN A 31 52.36 -22.45 -11.49
C ASN A 31 51.73 -21.95 -10.18
N LYS A 32 51.89 -22.69 -9.11
CA LYS A 32 51.35 -22.36 -7.78
C LYS A 32 51.84 -21.01 -7.21
N LEU A 33 52.99 -20.49 -7.68
CA LEU A 33 53.54 -19.22 -7.23
C LEU A 33 52.67 -18.01 -7.60
N PHE A 34 51.83 -18.15 -8.64
CA PHE A 34 50.92 -17.14 -9.09
C PHE A 34 49.47 -17.43 -8.68
N ALA A 35 49.26 -18.47 -7.87
CA ALA A 35 47.94 -18.84 -7.42
C ALA A 35 47.42 -17.90 -6.32
N SER A 36 46.12 -17.57 -6.42
CA SER A 36 45.35 -16.91 -5.35
C SER A 36 44.60 -17.97 -4.52
N TYR A 37 44.24 -19.08 -5.14
CA TYR A 37 43.50 -20.18 -4.50
C TYR A 37 44.05 -21.52 -4.93
N TYR A 38 43.81 -22.55 -4.08
CA TYR A 38 43.97 -23.93 -4.47
C TYR A 38 42.78 -24.76 -4.02
N ARG A 39 42.48 -25.84 -4.75
CA ARG A 39 41.31 -26.70 -4.54
C ARG A 39 41.75 -28.17 -4.50
N TYR A 40 41.30 -28.85 -3.46
CA TYR A 40 41.33 -30.32 -3.42
C TYR A 40 39.99 -30.83 -3.95
N ALA A 41 40.04 -31.72 -4.95
CA ALA A 41 38.88 -32.40 -5.52
C ALA A 41 38.96 -33.89 -5.17
N LEU A 42 38.04 -34.36 -4.37
CA LEU A 42 37.92 -35.75 -3.94
C LEU A 42 37.01 -36.54 -4.89
N TYR A 43 37.52 -37.56 -5.49
CA TYR A 43 36.81 -38.56 -6.28
C TYR A 43 36.71 -39.84 -5.47
N PRO A 44 35.57 -40.15 -4.85
CA PRO A 44 35.43 -41.35 -4.03
C PRO A 44 35.61 -42.61 -4.87
N SER A 45 36.21 -43.62 -4.29
CA SER A 45 36.31 -44.95 -4.89
C SER A 45 34.95 -45.65 -5.02
N ASN A 46 33.99 -45.25 -4.18
CA ASN A 46 32.60 -45.67 -4.26
C ASN A 46 31.81 -44.72 -5.15
N ASN A 47 31.32 -45.22 -6.29
CA ASN A 47 30.55 -44.46 -7.26
C ASN A 47 29.23 -43.87 -6.72
N TRP A 48 28.76 -44.29 -5.56
CA TRP A 48 27.55 -43.79 -4.91
C TRP A 48 27.82 -42.58 -4.00
N ALA A 49 29.05 -42.37 -3.57
CA ALA A 49 29.44 -41.25 -2.74
C ALA A 49 29.60 -39.99 -3.60
N PRO A 50 29.15 -38.78 -3.09
CA PRO A 50 29.30 -37.55 -3.82
C PRO A 50 30.76 -37.14 -3.96
N LYS A 51 31.14 -36.64 -5.14
CA LYS A 51 32.42 -35.98 -5.37
C LYS A 51 32.42 -34.66 -4.62
N LYS A 52 33.49 -34.36 -3.87
CA LYS A 52 33.60 -33.20 -3.01
C LYS A 52 34.76 -32.29 -3.39
N VAL A 53 34.57 -30.99 -3.20
CA VAL A 53 35.68 -30.04 -3.30
C VAL A 53 35.86 -29.30 -1.98
N ARG A 54 37.11 -28.94 -1.70
CA ARG A 54 37.49 -27.93 -0.72
C ARG A 54 38.46 -26.99 -1.38
N THR A 55 38.10 -25.73 -1.40
CA THR A 55 38.89 -24.63 -1.95
C THR A 55 39.48 -23.82 -0.83
N PHE A 56 40.71 -23.39 -0.97
CA PHE A 56 41.45 -22.65 0.04
C PHE A 56 42.04 -21.39 -0.58
N TYR A 57 42.10 -20.31 0.18
CA TYR A 57 42.97 -19.21 -0.12
C TYR A 57 44.41 -19.72 -0.18
N ILE A 58 45.29 -19.09 -0.96
CA ILE A 58 46.67 -19.52 -1.05
C ILE A 58 47.42 -19.46 0.30
N THR A 59 46.90 -18.66 1.23
CA THR A 59 47.40 -18.55 2.61
C THR A 59 46.97 -19.69 3.52
N GLY A 60 46.05 -20.55 3.07
CA GLY A 60 45.67 -21.81 3.74
C GLY A 60 44.29 -21.83 4.37
N GLU A 61 43.58 -20.70 4.48
CA GLU A 61 42.26 -20.65 5.04
C GLU A 61 41.23 -21.24 4.06
N LEU A 62 40.20 -21.92 4.57
CA LEU A 62 39.13 -22.48 3.74
C LEU A 62 38.34 -21.33 3.08
N GLU A 63 38.20 -21.36 1.76
CA GLU A 63 37.42 -20.42 0.96
C GLU A 63 36.04 -21.00 0.66
N GLY A 64 35.93 -22.30 0.38
CA GLY A 64 34.65 -22.91 0.08
C GLY A 64 34.70 -24.43 -0.01
N GLU A 65 33.52 -25.03 0.21
CA GLU A 65 33.34 -26.47 0.09
C GLU A 65 31.95 -26.85 -0.43
N GLY A 66 31.89 -27.98 -1.12
CA GLY A 66 30.64 -28.49 -1.66
C GLY A 66 30.82 -29.74 -2.51
N ASN A 67 29.75 -30.10 -3.20
CA ASN A 67 29.77 -31.26 -4.09
C ASN A 67 29.82 -30.82 -5.55
N PHE A 68 30.40 -31.66 -6.43
CA PHE A 68 30.49 -31.37 -7.84
C PHE A 68 30.11 -32.56 -8.73
N ILE A 69 29.67 -32.24 -9.95
CA ILE A 69 29.42 -33.21 -11.02
C ILE A 69 30.68 -33.33 -11.89
N THR A 70 31.16 -32.19 -12.39
CA THR A 70 32.35 -32.06 -13.23
C THR A 70 33.14 -30.81 -12.85
N LEU A 71 34.48 -30.91 -12.88
CA LEU A 71 35.36 -29.75 -12.74
C LEU A 71 35.98 -29.39 -14.09
N SER A 72 36.13 -28.12 -14.34
CA SER A 72 36.87 -27.61 -15.49
C SER A 72 38.33 -27.40 -15.14
N TYR A 73 39.21 -27.80 -16.05
CA TYR A 73 40.64 -27.55 -15.97
C TYR A 73 41.11 -26.31 -16.74
N SER A 74 40.16 -25.40 -17.04
CA SER A 74 40.46 -24.12 -17.69
C SER A 74 39.99 -22.92 -16.88
N HIS A 75 38.71 -22.90 -16.49
CA HIS A 75 38.08 -21.80 -15.74
C HIS A 75 36.93 -22.35 -14.90
N ASP A 76 36.86 -21.95 -13.62
CA ASP A 76 35.88 -22.49 -12.67
C ASP A 76 34.41 -22.27 -13.06
N LYS A 77 34.08 -21.19 -13.78
CA LYS A 77 32.72 -20.97 -14.34
C LYS A 77 32.17 -22.11 -15.20
N LYS A 78 33.06 -22.98 -15.72
CA LYS A 78 32.69 -24.15 -16.50
C LYS A 78 32.54 -25.40 -15.64
N SER A 79 32.89 -25.33 -14.34
CA SER A 79 32.65 -26.40 -13.38
C SER A 79 31.16 -26.53 -13.08
N LYS A 80 30.70 -27.76 -12.80
CA LYS A 80 29.31 -28.03 -12.46
C LYS A 80 29.23 -28.57 -11.04
N PHE A 81 28.64 -27.75 -10.14
CA PHE A 81 28.41 -28.13 -8.76
C PHE A 81 26.99 -28.70 -8.58
N THR A 82 26.73 -29.35 -7.43
CA THR A 82 25.43 -29.92 -7.08
C THR A 82 25.27 -29.97 -5.57
N GLY A 83 24.03 -29.80 -5.09
CA GLY A 83 23.73 -29.73 -3.67
C GLY A 83 24.19 -28.42 -3.05
N GLU A 84 24.31 -28.40 -1.74
CA GLU A 84 24.79 -27.27 -0.98
C GLU A 84 26.25 -26.95 -1.25
N TYR A 85 26.56 -25.66 -1.38
CA TYR A 85 27.91 -25.13 -1.46
C TYR A 85 28.04 -23.96 -0.47
N THR A 86 29.09 -24.03 0.36
CA THR A 86 29.38 -23.04 1.38
C THR A 86 30.66 -22.31 1.07
N HIS A 87 30.67 -21.00 1.09
CA HIS A 87 31.88 -20.16 1.04
C HIS A 87 32.16 -19.58 2.42
N TYR A 88 33.43 -19.25 2.66
CA TYR A 88 33.91 -18.74 3.92
C TYR A 88 34.72 -17.45 3.72
N HIS A 89 34.62 -16.55 4.67
CA HIS A 89 35.57 -15.46 4.85
C HIS A 89 36.93 -15.97 5.28
N LYS A 90 37.98 -15.19 5.12
CA LYS A 90 39.33 -15.56 5.63
C LYS A 90 39.36 -15.78 7.14
N SER A 91 38.42 -15.16 7.87
CA SER A 91 38.21 -15.39 9.31
C SER A 91 37.70 -16.80 9.64
N GLY A 92 37.31 -17.59 8.63
CA GLY A 92 36.73 -18.93 8.79
C GLY A 92 35.21 -18.91 9.04
N LYS A 93 34.59 -17.74 9.16
CA LYS A 93 33.12 -17.64 9.24
C LYS A 93 32.48 -17.81 7.87
N VAL A 94 31.27 -18.34 7.82
CA VAL A 94 30.49 -18.48 6.58
C VAL A 94 30.27 -17.10 5.96
N SER A 95 30.60 -16.98 4.66
CA SER A 95 30.35 -15.77 3.86
C SER A 95 29.14 -15.93 2.95
N GLN A 96 28.88 -17.19 2.50
CA GLN A 96 27.76 -17.48 1.60
C GLN A 96 27.36 -18.94 1.70
N THR A 97 26.05 -19.20 1.57
CA THR A 97 25.51 -20.54 1.32
C THR A 97 24.64 -20.52 0.08
N CYS A 98 24.72 -21.53 -0.75
CA CYS A 98 23.88 -21.63 -1.95
C CYS A 98 23.62 -23.09 -2.32
N PHE A 99 22.61 -23.33 -3.15
CA PHE A 99 22.26 -24.62 -3.67
C PHE A 99 22.43 -24.68 -5.17
N TYR A 100 23.08 -25.75 -5.63
CA TYR A 100 23.27 -26.07 -7.04
C TYR A 100 22.49 -27.31 -7.45
N LYS A 101 21.91 -27.27 -8.65
CA LYS A 101 21.35 -28.44 -9.32
C LYS A 101 21.81 -28.46 -10.76
N ASN A 102 22.52 -29.55 -11.13
CA ASN A 102 23.08 -29.69 -12.48
C ASN A 102 24.01 -28.56 -12.93
N GLY A 103 24.72 -27.92 -11.99
CA GLY A 103 25.67 -26.84 -12.27
C GLY A 103 25.03 -25.44 -12.32
N LEU A 104 23.74 -25.32 -12.09
CA LEU A 104 23.03 -24.05 -11.98
C LEU A 104 22.59 -23.81 -10.53
N LEU A 105 22.56 -22.57 -10.09
CA LEU A 105 21.93 -22.19 -8.83
C LEU A 105 20.44 -22.59 -8.87
N ASP A 106 19.99 -23.35 -7.87
CA ASP A 106 18.60 -23.85 -7.81
C ASP A 106 18.24 -24.10 -6.33
N GLY A 107 17.61 -23.14 -5.68
CA GLY A 107 17.26 -23.13 -4.27
C GLY A 107 17.71 -21.87 -3.55
N ALA A 108 17.79 -21.96 -2.22
CA ALA A 108 18.15 -20.83 -1.36
C ALA A 108 19.61 -20.38 -1.59
N TYR A 109 19.80 -19.07 -1.53
CA TYR A 109 21.08 -18.39 -1.60
C TYR A 109 21.14 -17.33 -0.51
N LYS A 110 22.17 -17.35 0.34
CA LYS A 110 22.36 -16.40 1.44
C LYS A 110 23.80 -15.92 1.50
N THR A 111 23.98 -14.64 1.83
CA THR A 111 25.30 -14.06 2.12
C THR A 111 25.34 -13.52 3.56
N TYR A 112 26.54 -13.52 4.12
CA TYR A 112 26.78 -13.16 5.52
C TYR A 112 27.98 -12.20 5.63
N ASP A 113 27.93 -11.31 6.60
CA ASP A 113 29.06 -10.45 6.96
C ASP A 113 30.12 -11.21 7.80
N GLU A 114 31.22 -10.52 8.14
CA GLU A 114 32.26 -11.04 9.02
C GLU A 114 31.80 -11.29 10.47
N ASN A 115 30.62 -10.78 10.87
CA ASN A 115 30.00 -11.06 12.18
C ASN A 115 29.12 -12.30 12.15
N GLY A 116 28.71 -12.74 10.95
CA GLY A 116 27.79 -13.85 10.71
C GLY A 116 26.32 -13.41 10.57
N ASN A 117 26.08 -12.10 10.46
CA ASN A 117 24.75 -11.58 10.17
C ASN A 117 24.43 -11.77 8.69
N ILE A 118 23.18 -12.09 8.38
CA ILE A 118 22.72 -12.19 7.00
C ILE A 118 22.71 -10.79 6.37
N THR A 119 23.38 -10.65 5.22
CA THR A 119 23.39 -9.40 4.43
C THR A 119 22.42 -9.46 3.26
N MET A 120 22.14 -10.67 2.74
CA MET A 120 21.19 -10.88 1.66
C MET A 120 20.69 -12.32 1.65
N GLU A 121 19.44 -12.52 1.28
CA GLU A 121 18.88 -13.82 0.97
C GLU A 121 17.94 -13.76 -0.23
N CYS A 122 17.97 -14.81 -1.03
CA CYS A 122 17.09 -14.95 -2.19
C CYS A 122 16.93 -16.42 -2.58
N ASN A 123 16.13 -16.66 -3.61
CA ASN A 123 15.94 -17.96 -4.20
C ASN A 123 16.28 -17.94 -5.69
N TYR A 124 16.90 -19.02 -6.15
CA TYR A 124 17.18 -19.27 -7.56
C TYR A 124 16.39 -20.48 -8.06
N SER A 125 16.01 -20.42 -9.33
CA SER A 125 15.49 -21.58 -10.07
C SER A 125 16.19 -21.65 -11.42
N LYS A 126 16.88 -22.77 -11.69
CA LYS A 126 17.61 -23.00 -12.95
C LYS A 126 18.61 -21.90 -13.32
N GLY A 127 19.21 -21.26 -12.33
CA GLY A 127 20.19 -20.19 -12.52
C GLY A 127 19.64 -18.77 -12.57
N GLU A 128 18.32 -18.61 -12.47
CA GLU A 128 17.65 -17.31 -12.48
C GLU A 128 17.02 -17.03 -11.11
N LEU A 129 17.02 -15.76 -10.69
CA LEU A 129 16.33 -15.32 -9.49
C LEU A 129 14.82 -15.62 -9.63
N ASN A 130 14.24 -16.27 -8.62
CA ASN A 130 12.84 -16.65 -8.65
C ASN A 130 12.27 -16.75 -7.23
N GLY A 131 11.35 -15.84 -6.89
CA GLY A 131 10.80 -15.67 -5.57
C GLY A 131 11.34 -14.44 -4.85
N GLU A 132 11.26 -14.43 -3.54
CA GLU A 132 11.64 -13.30 -2.70
C GLU A 132 13.16 -13.06 -2.73
N TYR A 133 13.54 -11.78 -2.72
CA TYR A 133 14.92 -11.29 -2.60
C TYR A 133 14.93 -10.23 -1.51
N ILE A 134 15.78 -10.41 -0.49
CA ILE A 134 15.87 -9.52 0.66
C ILE A 134 17.33 -9.11 0.87
N THR A 135 17.56 -7.83 1.13
CA THR A 135 18.83 -7.32 1.67
C THR A 135 18.62 -6.73 3.05
N TYR A 136 19.68 -6.67 3.83
CA TYR A 136 19.63 -6.26 5.23
C TYR A 136 20.61 -5.13 5.52
N PHE A 137 20.27 -4.26 6.46
CA PHE A 137 21.19 -3.34 7.09
C PHE A 137 22.09 -4.06 8.11
N GLU A 138 23.15 -3.42 8.55
CA GLU A 138 24.07 -3.98 9.57
C GLU A 138 23.37 -4.27 10.91
N ASN A 139 22.30 -3.54 11.24
CA ASN A 139 21.50 -3.78 12.45
C ASN A 139 20.53 -4.98 12.33
N GLY A 140 20.52 -5.68 11.18
CA GLY A 140 19.68 -6.84 10.90
C GLY A 140 18.26 -6.53 10.39
N ASN A 141 17.87 -5.26 10.33
CA ASN A 141 16.61 -4.87 9.71
C ASN A 141 16.68 -5.04 8.18
N PRO A 142 15.60 -5.44 7.51
CA PRO A 142 15.55 -5.42 6.06
C PRO A 142 15.86 -4.02 5.51
N SER A 143 16.69 -3.92 4.47
CA SER A 143 16.92 -2.69 3.72
C SER A 143 16.08 -2.63 2.44
N MET A 144 15.83 -3.82 1.85
CA MET A 144 14.98 -3.96 0.68
C MET A 144 14.35 -5.35 0.64
N LYS A 145 13.12 -5.44 0.13
CA LYS A 145 12.43 -6.68 -0.24
C LYS A 145 11.83 -6.54 -1.62
N CYS A 146 12.00 -7.53 -2.46
CA CYS A 146 11.33 -7.56 -3.75
C CYS A 146 11.09 -9.00 -4.21
N ASN A 147 10.31 -9.15 -5.28
CA ASN A 147 10.04 -10.44 -5.87
C ASN A 147 10.57 -10.52 -7.29
N TYR A 148 11.16 -11.67 -7.61
CA TYR A 148 11.61 -12.00 -8.94
C TYR A 148 10.83 -13.18 -9.52
N LYS A 149 10.59 -13.12 -10.82
CA LYS A 149 10.03 -14.23 -11.60
C LYS A 149 10.89 -14.43 -12.84
N ASN A 150 11.57 -15.58 -12.90
CA ASN A 150 12.49 -15.92 -13.99
C ASN A 150 13.51 -14.80 -14.29
N GLY A 151 14.17 -14.29 -13.26
CA GLY A 151 15.18 -13.25 -13.36
C GLY A 151 14.67 -11.82 -13.52
N ILE A 152 13.35 -11.63 -13.64
CA ILE A 152 12.72 -10.31 -13.85
C ILE A 152 11.98 -9.91 -12.57
N LEU A 153 12.07 -8.63 -12.18
CA LEU A 153 11.30 -8.06 -11.08
C LEU A 153 9.81 -8.11 -11.41
N ASP A 154 9.02 -8.79 -10.56
CA ASP A 154 7.58 -8.95 -10.76
C ASP A 154 6.90 -9.07 -9.39
N GLY A 155 6.08 -8.10 -9.01
CA GLY A 155 5.45 -8.02 -7.70
C GLY A 155 5.87 -6.78 -6.91
N ASN A 156 5.81 -6.87 -5.58
CA ASN A 156 6.13 -5.74 -4.71
C ASN A 156 7.65 -5.51 -4.64
N TYR A 157 8.03 -4.23 -4.58
CA TYR A 157 9.37 -3.76 -4.31
C TYR A 157 9.30 -2.77 -3.15
N ILE A 158 9.93 -3.10 -2.04
CA ILE A 158 9.83 -2.35 -0.79
C ILE A 158 11.24 -2.00 -0.33
N THR A 159 11.48 -0.74 -0.02
CA THR A 159 12.69 -0.30 0.67
C THR A 159 12.36 0.18 2.08
N TYR A 160 13.33 0.11 2.95
CA TYR A 160 13.17 0.45 4.36
C TYR A 160 14.20 1.48 4.78
N TYR A 161 13.87 2.29 5.78
CA TYR A 161 14.83 3.03 6.57
C TYR A 161 15.56 2.08 7.54
N GLU A 162 16.75 2.44 7.96
CA GLU A 162 17.54 1.62 8.90
C GLU A 162 16.83 1.37 10.24
N ALA A 163 15.94 2.29 10.65
CA ALA A 163 15.04 2.11 11.79
C ALA A 163 13.97 1.01 11.60
N GLY A 164 13.86 0.42 10.40
CA GLY A 164 12.92 -0.67 10.07
C GLY A 164 11.56 -0.22 9.54
N PHE A 165 11.32 1.10 9.40
CA PHE A 165 10.10 1.62 8.76
C PHE A 165 10.22 1.58 7.24
N ILE A 166 9.09 1.46 6.55
CA ILE A 166 9.06 1.47 5.08
C ILE A 166 9.46 2.87 4.59
N HIS A 167 10.43 2.92 3.67
CA HIS A 167 10.80 4.12 2.93
C HIS A 167 9.97 4.23 1.65
N ALA A 168 9.91 3.15 0.84
CA ALA A 168 9.12 3.15 -0.38
C ALA A 168 8.45 1.81 -0.62
N TYR A 169 7.24 1.87 -1.17
CA TYR A 169 6.47 0.72 -1.63
C TYR A 169 6.09 0.92 -3.09
N LEU A 170 6.53 0.03 -3.94
CA LEU A 170 6.41 0.11 -5.39
C LEU A 170 5.82 -1.20 -5.92
N LYS A 171 5.06 -1.14 -7.01
CA LYS A 171 4.61 -2.33 -7.74
C LYS A 171 5.38 -2.45 -9.04
N MET A 172 5.94 -3.64 -9.27
CA MET A 172 6.69 -3.98 -10.47
C MET A 172 5.92 -5.01 -11.28
N VAL A 173 5.84 -4.83 -12.59
CA VAL A 173 5.23 -5.78 -13.53
C VAL A 173 6.18 -5.96 -14.70
N ASN A 174 6.68 -7.18 -14.90
CA ASN A 174 7.65 -7.51 -15.96
C ASN A 174 8.87 -6.56 -16.01
N GLY A 175 9.40 -6.18 -14.85
CA GLY A 175 10.61 -5.36 -14.71
C GLY A 175 10.39 -3.86 -14.81
N VAL A 176 9.15 -3.40 -15.03
CA VAL A 176 8.80 -1.97 -15.05
C VAL A 176 7.84 -1.63 -13.91
N GLN A 177 7.86 -0.39 -13.48
CA GLN A 177 6.97 0.12 -12.45
C GLN A 177 5.56 0.29 -13.05
N ASP A 178 4.54 -0.31 -12.41
CA ASP A 178 3.16 -0.24 -12.88
C ASP A 178 2.20 -0.26 -11.69
N GLY A 179 1.39 0.79 -11.56
CA GLY A 179 0.50 1.03 -10.43
C GLY A 179 0.98 2.18 -9.54
N ILE A 180 0.43 2.26 -8.34
CA ILE A 180 0.74 3.30 -7.37
C ILE A 180 2.07 2.99 -6.68
N SER A 181 2.91 4.01 -6.53
CA SER A 181 4.12 3.99 -5.72
C SER A 181 3.98 4.94 -4.56
N THR A 182 4.22 4.47 -3.36
CA THR A 182 4.14 5.26 -2.13
C THR A 182 5.54 5.45 -1.57
N ILE A 183 5.93 6.69 -1.33
CA ILE A 183 7.20 7.07 -0.69
C ILE A 183 6.86 7.76 0.63
N PHE A 184 7.37 7.22 1.72
CA PHE A 184 7.17 7.78 3.06
C PHE A 184 8.32 8.72 3.39
N SER A 185 8.04 9.78 4.16
CA SER A 185 9.07 10.65 4.73
C SER A 185 9.95 9.87 5.72
N ASP A 186 11.11 10.41 6.04
CA ASP A 186 12.04 9.85 7.03
C ASP A 186 11.44 9.80 8.45
N SER A 187 10.54 10.73 8.79
CA SER A 187 9.74 10.68 10.01
C SER A 187 8.62 9.61 9.96
N GLY A 188 8.27 9.14 8.74
CA GLY A 188 7.14 8.23 8.49
C GLY A 188 5.76 8.85 8.68
N GLU A 189 5.67 10.17 8.96
CA GLU A 189 4.42 10.87 9.25
C GLU A 189 3.68 11.35 8.00
N THR A 190 4.35 11.39 6.86
CA THR A 190 3.77 11.81 5.58
C THR A 190 4.18 10.86 4.48
N CYS A 191 3.41 10.79 3.41
CA CYS A 191 3.81 10.04 2.22
C CYS A 191 3.40 10.75 0.93
N THR A 192 4.14 10.46 -0.12
CA THR A 192 3.83 10.89 -1.49
C THR A 192 3.51 9.67 -2.33
N GLN A 193 2.44 9.75 -3.11
CA GLN A 193 2.03 8.69 -4.02
C GLN A 193 2.13 9.15 -5.46
N TYR A 194 2.75 8.33 -6.29
CA TYR A 194 2.88 8.52 -7.74
C TYR A 194 2.15 7.40 -8.47
N LEU A 195 1.44 7.73 -9.52
CA LEU A 195 0.85 6.74 -10.42
C LEU A 195 1.80 6.46 -11.58
N TYR A 196 2.09 5.20 -11.80
CA TYR A 196 2.86 4.72 -12.96
C TYR A 196 2.01 3.84 -13.84
N THR A 197 2.19 3.97 -15.13
CA THR A 197 1.56 3.11 -16.14
C THR A 197 2.65 2.67 -17.12
N HIS A 198 2.98 1.38 -17.11
CA HIS A 198 4.02 0.79 -17.96
C HIS A 198 5.38 1.52 -17.86
N GLY A 199 5.77 1.96 -16.67
CA GLY A 199 7.02 2.67 -16.41
C GLY A 199 6.95 4.19 -16.56
N GLU A 200 5.86 4.74 -17.09
CA GLU A 200 5.66 6.17 -17.22
C GLU A 200 4.93 6.74 -16.00
N CYS A 201 5.52 7.75 -15.36
CA CYS A 201 4.94 8.46 -14.23
C CYS A 201 3.93 9.49 -14.69
N ALA A 202 2.76 9.54 -14.06
CA ALA A 202 1.78 10.60 -14.28
C ALA A 202 2.35 12.01 -13.99
N ASN A 203 1.73 13.03 -14.56
CA ASN A 203 2.13 14.43 -14.35
C ASN A 203 1.63 15.02 -13.03
N TYR A 204 1.09 14.18 -12.15
CA TYR A 204 0.59 14.54 -10.84
C TYR A 204 1.01 13.53 -9.79
N TYR A 205 0.91 13.93 -8.54
CA TYR A 205 1.13 13.06 -7.39
C TYR A 205 0.13 13.38 -6.28
N LEU A 206 -0.07 12.43 -5.37
CA LEU A 206 -0.86 12.59 -4.15
C LEU A 206 0.10 12.75 -2.96
N LEU A 207 -0.14 13.75 -2.14
CA LEU A 207 0.54 13.93 -0.87
C LEU A 207 -0.41 13.59 0.27
N ALA A 208 0.02 12.76 1.20
CA ALA A 208 -0.75 12.42 2.39
C ALA A 208 -0.07 12.93 3.65
N ASP A 209 -0.85 13.56 4.53
CA ASP A 209 -0.40 13.97 5.85
C ASP A 209 -0.44 12.79 6.85
N LYS A 210 0.05 13.01 8.08
CA LYS A 210 0.07 12.03 9.16
C LYS A 210 -1.32 11.51 9.57
N TYR A 211 -2.39 12.20 9.20
CA TYR A 211 -3.77 11.80 9.46
C TYR A 211 -4.36 10.97 8.31
N GLY A 212 -3.61 10.83 7.19
CA GLY A 212 -4.02 10.13 6.00
C GLY A 212 -4.96 10.93 5.11
N ASN A 213 -4.94 12.27 5.22
CA ASN A 213 -5.64 13.15 4.30
C ASN A 213 -4.81 13.32 3.03
N PHE A 214 -5.45 13.29 1.87
CA PHE A 214 -4.79 13.38 0.58
C PHE A 214 -5.07 14.69 -0.13
N SER A 215 -4.05 15.21 -0.78
CA SER A 215 -4.18 16.29 -1.76
C SER A 215 -3.44 15.95 -3.04
N LEU A 216 -4.01 16.34 -4.18
CA LEU A 216 -3.46 16.10 -5.51
C LEU A 216 -2.66 17.32 -5.96
N TYR A 217 -1.46 17.11 -6.47
CA TYR A 217 -0.54 18.15 -6.90
C TYR A 217 -0.02 17.92 -8.31
N ASN A 218 0.18 19.00 -9.05
CA ASN A 218 0.86 18.99 -10.33
C ASN A 218 2.37 18.77 -10.11
N LYS A 219 2.95 17.80 -10.82
CA LYS A 219 4.37 17.45 -10.68
C LYS A 219 5.31 18.54 -11.23
N ALA A 220 4.82 19.40 -12.13
CA ALA A 220 5.67 20.39 -12.78
C ALA A 220 5.95 21.64 -11.90
N ASP A 221 4.99 22.02 -11.04
CA ASP A 221 5.04 23.28 -10.29
C ASP A 221 4.53 23.15 -8.84
N ASP A 222 4.25 21.92 -8.39
CA ASP A 222 3.72 21.60 -7.06
C ASP A 222 2.41 22.35 -6.73
N SER A 223 1.67 22.79 -7.74
CA SER A 223 0.37 23.43 -7.54
C SER A 223 -0.71 22.38 -7.22
N PRO A 224 -1.65 22.67 -6.31
CA PRO A 224 -2.75 21.74 -6.03
C PRO A 224 -3.68 21.62 -7.25
N ILE A 225 -4.10 20.40 -7.55
CA ILE A 225 -5.01 20.10 -8.65
C ILE A 225 -6.36 19.70 -8.08
N TYR A 226 -7.41 20.37 -8.54
CA TYR A 226 -8.79 20.00 -8.27
C TYR A 226 -9.45 19.58 -9.58
N THR A 227 -10.00 18.37 -9.62
CA THR A 227 -10.68 17.84 -10.82
C THR A 227 -12.16 17.74 -10.61
N ALA A 228 -12.95 18.07 -11.65
CA ALA A 228 -14.40 17.89 -11.59
C ALA A 228 -14.76 16.42 -11.39
N PRO A 229 -15.79 16.12 -10.56
CA PRO A 229 -16.26 14.76 -10.39
C PRO A 229 -16.94 14.27 -11.68
N THR A 230 -16.86 12.97 -11.92
CA THR A 230 -17.53 12.27 -13.02
C THR A 230 -18.69 11.44 -12.48
N GLU A 231 -19.47 10.81 -13.35
CA GLU A 231 -20.53 9.88 -12.94
C GLU A 231 -19.97 8.69 -12.16
N GLU A 232 -18.74 8.27 -12.41
CA GLU A 232 -18.07 7.16 -11.69
C GLU A 232 -17.68 7.54 -10.26
N ASP A 233 -17.52 8.83 -9.97
CA ASP A 233 -17.23 9.33 -8.63
C ASP A 233 -18.51 9.48 -7.78
N LEU A 234 -19.70 9.32 -8.39
CA LEU A 234 -20.99 9.40 -7.71
C LEU A 234 -21.37 8.03 -7.14
N HIS A 235 -21.51 7.97 -5.85
CA HIS A 235 -21.93 6.79 -5.10
C HIS A 235 -23.33 6.99 -4.54
N LEU A 236 -24.04 5.89 -4.27
CA LEU A 236 -25.40 5.93 -3.71
C LEU A 236 -25.49 5.03 -2.49
N GLU A 237 -25.94 5.56 -1.38
CA GLU A 237 -26.30 4.79 -0.19
C GLU A 237 -27.77 4.97 0.17
N TYR A 238 -28.33 3.96 0.83
CA TYR A 238 -29.68 4.02 1.40
C TYR A 238 -29.58 4.02 2.93
N LYS A 239 -30.07 5.09 3.56
CA LYS A 239 -29.96 5.29 4.99
C LYS A 239 -31.18 5.98 5.57
N ASN A 240 -31.74 5.41 6.65
CA ASN A 240 -32.94 5.95 7.32
C ASN A 240 -34.12 6.19 6.39
N GLY A 241 -34.30 5.34 5.36
CA GLY A 241 -35.38 5.43 4.39
C GLY A 241 -35.19 6.49 3.30
N ALA A 242 -34.00 7.04 3.15
CA ALA A 242 -33.66 8.00 2.11
C ALA A 242 -32.43 7.59 1.31
N GLU A 243 -32.39 8.03 0.06
CA GLU A 243 -31.22 7.93 -0.79
C GLU A 243 -30.23 9.02 -0.45
N TRP A 244 -28.94 8.64 -0.34
CA TRP A 244 -27.82 9.51 -0.10
C TRP A 244 -26.82 9.40 -1.25
N PRO A 245 -27.01 10.08 -2.38
CA PRO A 245 -25.94 10.24 -3.35
C PRO A 245 -24.81 11.08 -2.76
N TYR A 246 -23.57 10.65 -3.00
CA TYR A 246 -22.39 11.38 -2.56
C TYR A 246 -21.26 11.24 -3.55
N TYR A 247 -20.41 12.28 -3.62
CA TYR A 247 -19.14 12.25 -4.32
C TYR A 247 -18.00 12.05 -3.34
N ASN A 248 -16.98 11.28 -3.78
CA ASN A 248 -15.70 11.18 -3.10
C ASN A 248 -14.60 11.56 -4.09
N LYS A 249 -14.22 12.83 -4.07
CA LYS A 249 -13.28 13.40 -5.03
C LYS A 249 -12.42 14.47 -4.40
N ASN A 250 -11.17 14.60 -4.83
CA ASN A 250 -10.23 15.63 -4.35
C ASN A 250 -10.02 15.62 -2.82
N GLY A 251 -10.11 14.45 -2.17
CA GLY A 251 -10.06 14.35 -0.72
C GLY A 251 -11.32 14.87 -0.01
N ILE A 252 -12.39 15.15 -0.73
CA ILE A 252 -13.66 15.63 -0.19
C ILE A 252 -14.73 14.57 -0.39
N ILE A 253 -15.45 14.25 0.67
CA ILE A 253 -16.67 13.45 0.57
C ILE A 253 -17.83 14.41 0.79
N ILE A 254 -18.68 14.61 -0.21
CA ILE A 254 -19.83 15.46 -0.12
C ILE A 254 -21.08 14.72 -0.56
N GLY A 255 -22.10 14.72 0.28
CA GLY A 255 -23.35 14.03 -0.01
C GLY A 255 -24.55 14.89 0.34
N VAL A 256 -25.61 14.61 -0.38
CA VAL A 256 -26.89 15.35 -0.26
C VAL A 256 -28.02 14.34 -0.21
N SER A 257 -29.02 14.61 0.62
CA SER A 257 -30.27 13.86 0.63
C SER A 257 -31.47 14.81 0.74
N GLN A 258 -32.64 14.35 0.39
CA GLN A 258 -33.85 15.17 0.45
C GLN A 258 -34.96 14.46 1.21
N TYR A 259 -35.66 15.20 2.05
CA TYR A 259 -36.76 14.71 2.85
C TYR A 259 -38.02 15.59 2.69
N LYS A 260 -39.19 14.97 2.67
CA LYS A 260 -40.45 15.69 2.84
C LYS A 260 -40.58 16.06 4.32
N ASN A 261 -40.67 17.35 4.63
CA ASN A 261 -40.90 17.76 6.00
C ASN A 261 -42.41 17.84 6.27
N GLU A 262 -42.97 16.81 6.88
CA GLU A 262 -44.42 16.76 7.21
C GLU A 262 -44.83 17.79 8.29
N SER A 263 -43.90 18.21 9.14
CA SER A 263 -44.15 19.15 10.23
C SER A 263 -44.20 20.61 9.80
N VAL A 264 -43.65 20.96 8.64
CA VAL A 264 -43.55 22.34 8.12
C VAL A 264 -44.37 22.51 6.83
N GLY A 265 -45.21 21.55 6.50
CA GLY A 265 -46.13 21.60 5.37
C GLY A 265 -45.50 21.27 4.03
N SER A 266 -45.50 22.22 3.09
CA SER A 266 -45.04 21.98 1.71
C SER A 266 -43.56 22.19 1.46
N TYR A 267 -42.75 22.17 2.52
CA TYR A 267 -41.29 22.33 2.44
C TYR A 267 -40.61 20.98 2.34
N ARG A 268 -39.43 20.99 1.68
CA ARG A 268 -38.46 19.87 1.69
C ARG A 268 -37.23 20.30 2.44
N GLU A 269 -36.65 19.38 3.18
CA GLU A 269 -35.35 19.54 3.77
C GLU A 269 -34.32 18.93 2.82
N ILE A 270 -33.30 19.70 2.49
CA ILE A 270 -32.11 19.24 1.74
C ILE A 270 -31.01 19.11 2.75
N HIS A 271 -30.66 17.89 3.08
CA HIS A 271 -29.63 17.55 4.03
C HIS A 271 -28.29 17.42 3.32
N PHE A 272 -27.26 17.92 3.94
CA PHE A 272 -25.88 17.92 3.44
C PHE A 272 -24.97 17.30 4.47
N PHE A 273 -23.95 16.59 4.00
CA PHE A 273 -22.74 16.37 4.77
C PHE A 273 -21.52 16.63 3.90
N LEU A 274 -20.45 17.11 4.52
CA LEU A 274 -19.15 17.30 3.90
C LEU A 274 -18.09 16.81 4.87
N SER A 275 -17.26 15.85 4.42
CA SER A 275 -16.07 15.41 5.13
C SER A 275 -14.84 15.85 4.35
N ASN A 276 -13.98 16.63 5.01
CA ASN A 276 -12.76 17.13 4.43
C ASN A 276 -11.59 16.19 4.78
N ASN A 277 -11.27 15.29 3.86
CA ASN A 277 -10.09 14.42 3.95
C ASN A 277 -8.92 14.95 3.11
N SER A 278 -9.00 16.19 2.64
CA SER A 278 -7.89 16.88 1.97
C SER A 278 -6.94 17.54 2.97
N MET A 279 -5.83 18.05 2.51
CA MET A 279 -4.85 18.77 3.34
C MET A 279 -5.17 20.28 3.48
N ASN A 280 -6.16 20.78 2.76
CA ASN A 280 -6.52 22.19 2.71
C ASN A 280 -7.87 22.44 3.41
N ASN A 281 -8.07 23.65 3.92
CA ASN A 281 -9.37 24.06 4.40
C ASN A 281 -10.40 24.10 3.24
N VAL A 282 -11.62 23.73 3.54
CA VAL A 282 -12.73 23.73 2.59
C VAL A 282 -13.86 24.61 3.15
N ASP A 283 -14.26 25.60 2.37
CA ASP A 283 -15.39 26.45 2.74
C ASP A 283 -16.67 25.90 2.09
N ILE A 284 -17.72 25.75 2.91
CA ILE A 284 -19.08 25.56 2.43
C ILE A 284 -19.89 26.80 2.78
N ASP A 285 -20.49 27.41 1.77
CA ASP A 285 -21.35 28.57 1.92
C ASP A 285 -22.74 28.25 1.37
N PRO A 286 -23.78 28.19 2.23
CA PRO A 286 -25.16 27.93 1.80
C PRO A 286 -25.67 28.86 0.71
N GLU A 287 -25.17 30.11 0.66
CA GLU A 287 -25.58 31.09 -0.33
C GLU A 287 -25.06 30.79 -1.75
N THR A 288 -23.99 29.96 -1.84
CA THR A 288 -23.42 29.52 -3.12
C THR A 288 -24.04 28.23 -3.65
N ILE A 289 -24.92 27.59 -2.87
CA ILE A 289 -25.57 26.33 -3.26
C ILE A 289 -26.75 26.68 -4.17
N GLU A 290 -26.66 26.33 -5.45
CA GLU A 290 -27.73 26.53 -6.40
C GLU A 290 -28.74 25.37 -6.36
N ILE A 291 -30.00 25.67 -6.05
CA ILE A 291 -31.07 24.68 -6.05
C ILE A 291 -32.06 25.02 -7.17
N ARG A 292 -32.28 24.05 -8.06
CA ARG A 292 -33.22 24.19 -9.17
C ARG A 292 -34.25 23.08 -9.13
N SER A 293 -35.48 23.41 -9.52
CA SER A 293 -36.51 22.39 -9.73
C SER A 293 -37.05 22.45 -11.14
N SER A 294 -37.38 21.31 -11.71
CA SER A 294 -38.05 21.19 -13.00
C SER A 294 -39.46 20.62 -12.85
N LYS A 295 -40.38 21.17 -13.61
CA LYS A 295 -41.73 20.65 -13.76
C LYS A 295 -42.19 20.75 -15.21
N LYS A 296 -42.52 19.58 -15.80
CA LYS A 296 -42.94 19.49 -17.23
C LYS A 296 -41.93 20.19 -18.15
N GLY A 297 -40.62 20.00 -17.91
CA GLY A 297 -39.52 20.55 -18.69
C GLY A 297 -39.23 22.04 -18.44
N LYS A 298 -39.92 22.71 -17.54
CA LYS A 298 -39.64 24.12 -17.15
C LYS A 298 -38.82 24.12 -15.84
N THR A 299 -37.60 24.58 -15.91
CA THR A 299 -36.68 24.69 -14.76
C THR A 299 -36.76 26.09 -14.15
N LYS A 300 -36.71 26.17 -12.84
CA LYS A 300 -36.62 27.41 -12.07
C LYS A 300 -35.64 27.26 -10.92
N ILE A 301 -34.95 28.34 -10.55
CA ILE A 301 -34.15 28.43 -9.34
C ILE A 301 -35.08 28.52 -8.13
N ILE A 302 -34.70 27.89 -7.03
CA ILE A 302 -35.39 27.91 -5.75
C ILE A 302 -34.42 28.48 -4.72
N GLU A 303 -34.79 29.65 -4.19
CA GLU A 303 -34.04 30.20 -3.06
C GLU A 303 -34.36 29.41 -1.78
N PRO A 304 -33.35 28.96 -1.04
CA PRO A 304 -33.55 28.43 0.31
C PRO A 304 -34.14 29.51 1.20
N ILE A 305 -34.88 29.11 2.21
CA ILE A 305 -35.32 30.02 3.22
C ILE A 305 -34.12 30.50 4.01
N THR A 306 -34.01 31.80 4.31
CA THR A 306 -32.88 32.30 5.11
C THR A 306 -32.89 31.68 6.51
N SER A 307 -31.70 31.63 7.18
CA SER A 307 -31.59 31.12 8.54
C SER A 307 -32.56 31.86 9.51
N ASP A 308 -32.70 33.17 9.40
CA ASP A 308 -33.57 33.95 10.25
C ASP A 308 -35.06 33.65 10.03
N ASP A 309 -35.50 33.54 8.76
CA ASP A 309 -36.83 33.10 8.40
C ASP A 309 -37.13 31.67 8.82
N TYR A 310 -36.11 30.79 8.77
CA TYR A 310 -36.20 29.42 9.23
C TYR A 310 -36.45 29.36 10.73
N TYR A 311 -35.60 30.02 11.53
CA TYR A 311 -35.76 30.05 13.00
C TYR A 311 -37.10 30.67 13.41
N ASP A 312 -37.53 31.73 12.72
CA ASP A 312 -38.82 32.37 12.96
C ASP A 312 -40.00 31.43 12.66
N LYS A 313 -39.94 30.68 11.55
CA LYS A 313 -41.01 29.72 11.17
C LYS A 313 -41.02 28.51 12.09
N ILE A 314 -39.87 27.93 12.41
CA ILE A 314 -39.79 26.81 13.34
C ILE A 314 -40.14 27.24 14.76
N TYR A 315 -39.66 28.40 15.21
CA TYR A 315 -39.95 28.89 16.54
C TYR A 315 -41.45 29.19 16.73
N LYS A 316 -42.13 29.79 15.72
CA LYS A 316 -43.57 29.99 15.73
C LYS A 316 -44.36 28.69 15.76
N ASN A 317 -43.89 27.65 15.08
CA ASN A 317 -44.53 26.32 15.09
C ASN A 317 -44.17 25.53 16.34
N LYS A 318 -42.88 25.51 16.78
CA LYS A 318 -42.46 24.86 18.02
C LYS A 318 -43.02 25.49 19.29
N LYS A 319 -43.40 26.79 19.26
CA LYS A 319 -44.07 27.42 20.38
C LYS A 319 -45.45 26.83 20.66
N LYS A 320 -46.09 26.23 19.66
CA LYS A 320 -47.31 25.40 19.82
C LYS A 320 -47.01 24.00 20.36
N ASP A 321 -45.91 23.43 20.01
CA ASP A 321 -45.56 22.06 20.39
C ASP A 321 -44.61 21.97 21.61
N ALA A 322 -43.80 22.99 21.90
CA ALA A 322 -42.86 23.04 23.03
C ALA A 322 -43.54 22.93 24.39
N LYS A 323 -44.86 23.30 24.49
CA LYS A 323 -45.65 22.99 25.71
C LYS A 323 -45.86 21.50 25.96
N LYS A 324 -45.67 20.61 24.92
CA LYS A 324 -45.79 19.16 25.05
C LYS A 324 -44.44 18.46 25.20
N VAL A 325 -43.34 19.01 24.71
CA VAL A 325 -42.03 18.34 24.61
C VAL A 325 -41.07 18.66 25.77
N MET A 326 -41.29 19.76 26.51
CA MET A 326 -40.48 20.12 27.69
C MET A 326 -40.56 19.13 28.87
N LYS A 327 -41.30 18.02 28.75
CA LYS A 327 -41.40 16.98 29.79
C LYS A 327 -40.52 15.76 29.56
N ARG A 328 -39.73 15.68 28.49
CA ARG A 328 -38.79 14.56 28.26
C ARG A 328 -37.35 15.05 28.22
N LYS A 329 -36.67 15.03 29.37
CA LYS A 329 -35.19 15.11 29.43
C LYS A 329 -34.61 13.92 28.69
N VAL A 330 -34.03 14.13 27.52
CA VAL A 330 -33.20 13.14 26.85
C VAL A 330 -31.79 13.27 27.45
N VAL A 331 -31.40 12.28 28.22
CA VAL A 331 -30.02 12.14 28.68
C VAL A 331 -29.25 11.48 27.53
N VAL A 332 -28.51 12.27 26.78
CA VAL A 332 -27.57 11.75 25.79
C VAL A 332 -26.38 11.14 26.51
N LYS A 333 -26.21 9.84 26.42
CA LYS A 333 -25.03 9.15 26.97
C LYS A 333 -23.82 9.46 26.10
N LYS A 334 -22.75 9.96 26.73
CA LYS A 334 -21.43 10.24 26.14
C LYS A 334 -20.77 9.05 25.41
N ASP A 335 -21.27 7.83 25.61
CA ASP A 335 -20.71 6.62 25.02
C ASP A 335 -20.98 6.43 23.50
N LYS A 336 -21.92 7.15 22.92
CA LYS A 336 -22.21 7.02 21.48
C LYS A 336 -21.24 7.81 20.57
N GLN A 337 -20.68 8.90 21.08
CA GLN A 337 -19.71 9.71 20.33
C GLN A 337 -18.37 8.98 20.13
N LYS A 338 -18.01 8.09 21.07
CA LYS A 338 -16.80 7.27 20.97
C LYS A 338 -16.87 6.19 19.87
N LYS A 339 -18.09 5.72 19.53
CA LYS A 339 -18.31 4.75 18.45
C LYS A 339 -18.31 5.39 17.07
N LEU A 340 -18.67 6.65 16.96
CA LEU A 340 -18.74 7.38 15.69
C LEU A 340 -17.34 7.65 15.11
N ASN A 341 -16.40 8.04 15.98
CA ASN A 341 -15.02 8.32 15.60
C ASN A 341 -14.25 7.08 15.14
N ASN A 342 -14.72 5.88 15.48
CA ASN A 342 -14.05 4.62 15.15
C ASN A 342 -14.33 4.11 13.72
N TYR A 343 -15.29 4.68 13.01
CA TYR A 343 -15.72 4.14 11.71
C TYR A 343 -15.23 4.90 10.48
N LEU A 344 -14.85 6.19 10.63
CA LEU A 344 -14.41 7.03 9.50
C LEU A 344 -12.88 7.11 9.30
N GLY A 345 -12.09 6.29 10.01
CA GLY A 345 -10.64 6.48 10.04
C GLY A 345 -10.24 7.72 10.85
N ALA A 346 -11.20 8.43 11.43
CA ALA A 346 -11.00 9.49 12.43
C ALA A 346 -10.92 8.91 13.85
N THR A 347 -10.34 7.73 14.00
CA THR A 347 -9.91 7.18 15.30
C THR A 347 -8.66 7.86 15.82
N LEU A 348 -8.60 9.17 15.67
CA LEU A 348 -7.37 9.92 15.87
C LEU A 348 -7.47 11.01 16.91
N PHE A 349 -8.52 11.01 17.72
CA PHE A 349 -8.57 11.86 18.90
C PHE A 349 -8.53 11.07 20.21
N ASP A 350 -7.90 9.92 20.21
CA ASP A 350 -7.31 9.37 21.42
C ASP A 350 -5.81 9.64 21.33
N GLU A 351 -5.21 10.30 22.33
CA GLU A 351 -3.79 10.65 22.44
C GLU A 351 -2.84 9.44 22.51
N THR A 352 -3.29 8.27 22.05
CA THR A 352 -2.43 7.10 21.83
C THR A 352 -1.70 7.29 20.53
N LEU A 353 -0.41 7.58 20.65
CA LEU A 353 0.61 7.54 19.61
C LEU A 353 0.28 6.47 18.56
N ILE A 354 -0.22 6.92 17.40
CA ILE A 354 -0.19 6.09 16.21
C ILE A 354 1.27 5.88 15.92
N THR A 355 1.74 4.65 15.99
CA THR A 355 3.11 4.37 15.62
C THR A 355 3.26 4.64 14.13
N ILE A 356 4.43 5.10 13.70
CA ILE A 356 4.76 5.29 12.29
C ILE A 356 4.43 4.02 11.49
N LYS A 357 4.66 2.85 12.08
CA LYS A 357 4.32 1.55 11.52
C LYS A 357 2.82 1.41 11.25
N ASP A 358 1.97 1.77 12.21
CA ASP A 358 0.50 1.70 12.05
C ASP A 358 0.00 2.63 10.94
N PHE A 359 0.61 3.82 10.80
CA PHE A 359 0.33 4.74 9.71
C PHE A 359 0.70 4.12 8.36
N GLN A 360 1.91 3.58 8.23
CA GLN A 360 2.41 2.98 7.00
C GLN A 360 1.58 1.76 6.58
N GLU A 361 1.26 0.86 7.53
CA GLU A 361 0.39 -0.29 7.28
C GLU A 361 -1.01 0.16 6.82
N ARG A 362 -1.57 1.21 7.43
CA ARG A 362 -2.87 1.78 7.01
C ARG A 362 -2.81 2.40 5.61
N MET A 363 -1.71 3.08 5.27
CA MET A 363 -1.56 3.69 3.95
C MET A 363 -1.44 2.64 2.84
N ILE A 364 -0.68 1.56 3.08
CA ILE A 364 -0.58 0.42 2.17
C ILE A 364 -1.94 -0.29 2.06
N TYR A 365 -2.60 -0.54 3.18
CA TYR A 365 -3.94 -1.15 3.22
C TYR A 365 -4.99 -0.29 2.51
N LYS A 366 -4.96 1.05 2.69
CA LYS A 366 -5.81 1.97 1.94
C LYS A 366 -5.54 1.91 0.44
N GLN A 367 -4.27 1.79 0.03
CA GLN A 367 -3.90 1.61 -1.38
C GLN A 367 -4.53 0.34 -1.97
N GLU A 368 -4.52 -0.77 -1.24
CA GLU A 368 -5.16 -2.04 -1.63
C GLU A 368 -6.70 -1.97 -1.53
N PHE A 369 -7.23 -1.17 -0.61
CA PHE A 369 -8.65 -1.06 -0.32
C PHE A 369 -9.38 -0.02 -1.19
N LEU A 370 -8.69 0.99 -1.74
CA LEU A 370 -9.26 1.99 -2.66
C LEU A 370 -9.78 1.37 -3.96
N GLU A 371 -9.40 0.13 -4.24
CA GLU A 371 -9.96 -0.66 -5.36
C GLU A 371 -11.31 -1.32 -5.03
N ASN A 372 -11.76 -1.39 -3.75
CA ASN A 372 -12.98 -2.11 -3.38
C ASN A 372 -13.65 -1.63 -2.08
N LYS A 373 -14.60 -0.72 -2.16
CA LYS A 373 -15.65 -0.39 -1.17
C LYS A 373 -15.41 0.80 -0.23
N TYR A 374 -16.17 1.85 -0.48
CA TYR A 374 -16.48 2.90 0.49
C TYR A 374 -17.74 2.53 1.29
N ILE A 375 -17.63 2.59 2.61
CA ILE A 375 -18.78 2.49 3.52
C ILE A 375 -18.91 3.86 4.17
N LEU A 376 -19.98 4.59 3.87
CA LEU A 376 -20.38 5.71 4.70
C LEU A 376 -20.70 5.17 6.09
N ALA A 377 -19.94 5.59 7.07
CA ALA A 377 -20.27 5.33 8.45
C ALA A 377 -21.61 6.03 8.80
N ASP A 378 -22.24 5.54 9.85
CA ASP A 378 -23.55 6.01 10.34
C ASP A 378 -23.47 7.42 10.94
N ASN A 379 -23.18 8.42 10.09
CA ASN A 379 -22.87 9.80 10.45
C ASN A 379 -23.99 10.78 10.17
N THR A 380 -25.26 10.37 10.24
CA THR A 380 -26.31 11.36 10.42
C THR A 380 -26.30 11.79 11.88
N PRO A 381 -25.88 13.03 12.21
CA PRO A 381 -25.99 13.54 13.57
C PRO A 381 -27.47 13.49 14.00
N GLU A 382 -27.74 13.04 15.21
CA GLU A 382 -29.12 13.08 15.78
C GLU A 382 -29.66 14.52 15.94
N ASN A 383 -28.77 15.53 15.73
CA ASN A 383 -29.10 16.96 15.76
C ASN A 383 -28.49 17.65 14.54
N ILE A 384 -29.10 17.49 13.37
CA ILE A 384 -28.73 18.28 12.18
C ILE A 384 -29.31 19.67 12.33
N GLU A 385 -28.46 20.70 12.30
CA GLU A 385 -28.85 22.10 12.35
C GLU A 385 -28.98 22.70 10.94
N TYR A 386 -29.57 23.88 10.83
CA TYR A 386 -29.61 24.64 9.59
C TYR A 386 -28.17 24.92 9.11
N LEU A 387 -27.88 24.61 7.83
CA LEU A 387 -26.55 24.77 7.28
C LEU A 387 -26.07 26.21 7.34
N GLN A 388 -24.95 26.44 8.01
CA GLN A 388 -24.32 27.75 8.16
C GLN A 388 -23.06 27.80 7.29
N ARG A 389 -22.64 29.00 6.92
CA ARG A 389 -21.33 29.21 6.32
C ARG A 389 -20.23 28.69 7.28
N THR A 390 -19.43 27.77 6.84
CA THR A 390 -18.47 27.06 7.69
C THR A 390 -17.20 26.74 6.92
N THR A 391 -16.04 26.95 7.57
CA THR A 391 -14.77 26.41 7.11
C THR A 391 -14.59 25.04 7.75
N VAL A 392 -14.38 24.01 6.94
CA VAL A 392 -14.16 22.62 7.36
C VAL A 392 -12.68 22.33 7.25
N HIS A 393 -12.01 22.12 8.38
CA HIS A 393 -10.59 21.84 8.41
C HIS A 393 -10.28 20.39 8.01
N PRO A 394 -9.03 20.08 7.63
CA PRO A 394 -8.61 18.72 7.36
C PRO A 394 -9.00 17.75 8.49
N GLY A 395 -9.64 16.64 8.13
CA GLY A 395 -10.14 15.63 9.06
C GLY A 395 -11.50 15.93 9.70
N GLU A 396 -12.09 17.09 9.45
CA GLU A 396 -13.41 17.45 9.99
C GLU A 396 -14.56 17.05 9.07
N THR A 397 -15.71 16.87 9.68
CA THR A 397 -16.98 16.63 8.98
C THR A 397 -18.03 17.61 9.49
N VAL A 398 -18.74 18.25 8.58
CA VAL A 398 -19.88 19.11 8.86
C VAL A 398 -21.14 18.53 8.23
N SER A 399 -22.27 18.71 8.88
CA SER A 399 -23.58 18.39 8.33
C SER A 399 -24.58 19.49 8.68
N GLY A 400 -25.56 19.66 7.79
CA GLY A 400 -26.60 20.62 7.99
C GLY A 400 -27.73 20.41 7.00
N TYR A 401 -28.77 21.23 7.05
CA TYR A 401 -29.84 21.22 6.06
C TYR A 401 -30.30 22.61 5.66
N LEU A 402 -30.85 22.68 4.46
CA LEU A 402 -31.56 23.85 3.92
C LEU A 402 -33.04 23.51 3.75
N LEU A 403 -33.88 24.47 3.95
CA LEU A 403 -35.31 24.31 3.75
C LEU A 403 -35.75 25.03 2.45
N ILE A 404 -36.39 24.29 1.56
CA ILE A 404 -36.88 24.82 0.29
C ILE A 404 -38.39 24.68 0.17
N ASN A 405 -39.05 25.67 -0.45
CA ASN A 405 -40.47 25.59 -0.78
C ASN A 405 -40.64 24.96 -2.16
N ASN A 406 -40.87 23.64 -2.18
CA ASN A 406 -41.04 22.91 -3.44
C ASN A 406 -42.27 22.01 -3.42
N LYS A 407 -43.44 22.54 -3.79
CA LYS A 407 -44.73 21.82 -3.69
C LYS A 407 -45.00 20.81 -4.79
N LYS A 408 -44.40 20.91 -5.98
CA LYS A 408 -44.84 20.14 -7.16
C LYS A 408 -43.73 20.10 -8.24
N ALA A 409 -42.53 19.67 -7.92
CA ALA A 409 -41.49 19.44 -8.92
C ALA A 409 -41.45 17.98 -9.33
N ASP A 410 -41.09 17.73 -10.58
CA ASP A 410 -40.82 16.39 -11.12
C ASP A 410 -39.34 16.01 -10.88
N THR A 411 -38.48 17.03 -10.87
CA THR A 411 -37.01 16.82 -10.73
C THR A 411 -36.42 17.92 -9.84
N LEU A 412 -35.44 17.55 -9.03
CA LEU A 412 -34.68 18.47 -8.18
C LEU A 412 -33.21 18.38 -8.55
N TYR A 413 -32.56 19.51 -8.71
CA TYR A 413 -31.10 19.65 -8.91
C TYR A 413 -30.52 20.43 -7.73
N VAL A 414 -29.40 19.99 -7.23
CA VAL A 414 -28.61 20.69 -6.20
C VAL A 414 -27.18 20.74 -6.66
N ASP A 415 -26.70 21.94 -6.94
CA ASP A 415 -25.34 22.18 -7.41
C ASP A 415 -24.54 22.85 -6.30
N ILE A 416 -23.46 22.21 -5.88
CA ILE A 416 -22.58 22.67 -4.81
C ILE A 416 -21.21 22.94 -5.40
N VAL A 417 -20.67 24.13 -5.13
CA VAL A 417 -19.31 24.50 -5.57
C VAL A 417 -18.37 24.47 -4.37
N ILE A 418 -17.34 23.61 -4.44
CA ILE A 418 -16.29 23.51 -3.43
C ILE A 418 -14.94 23.71 -4.13
N ASN A 419 -14.13 24.66 -3.66
CA ASN A 419 -12.83 25.01 -4.24
C ASN A 419 -12.92 25.27 -5.78
N GLY A 420 -14.00 25.88 -6.23
CA GLY A 420 -14.26 26.13 -7.67
C GLY A 420 -14.72 24.91 -8.48
N ILE A 421 -14.92 23.78 -7.85
CA ILE A 421 -15.37 22.53 -8.48
C ILE A 421 -16.86 22.31 -8.20
N LEU A 422 -17.61 22.04 -9.27
CA LEU A 422 -19.04 21.77 -9.21
C LEU A 422 -19.31 20.30 -8.88
N TYR A 423 -20.12 20.05 -7.87
CA TYR A 423 -20.66 18.75 -7.46
C TYR A 423 -22.17 18.74 -7.71
N PRO A 424 -22.65 18.18 -8.83
CA PRO A 424 -24.06 18.22 -9.20
C PRO A 424 -24.82 17.02 -8.63
N PHE A 425 -26.00 17.27 -8.02
CA PHE A 425 -26.90 16.23 -7.54
C PHE A 425 -28.26 16.34 -8.22
N LEU A 426 -28.87 15.19 -8.51
CA LEU A 426 -30.13 15.09 -9.25
C LEU A 426 -31.06 14.07 -8.61
N TRP A 427 -32.32 14.44 -8.39
CA TRP A 427 -33.39 13.51 -7.98
C TRP A 427 -34.57 13.58 -8.93
N ASP A 428 -35.06 12.41 -9.35
CA ASP A 428 -36.37 12.23 -9.95
C ASP A 428 -37.38 12.03 -8.82
N LEU A 429 -38.19 13.07 -8.58
CA LEU A 429 -39.15 13.10 -7.49
C LEU A 429 -40.41 12.26 -7.77
N ASN A 430 -40.57 11.75 -9.00
CA ASN A 430 -41.70 10.90 -9.38
C ASN A 430 -41.45 9.40 -9.11
N LYS A 431 -40.18 8.99 -8.90
CA LYS A 431 -39.81 7.60 -8.64
C LYS A 431 -40.00 7.14 -7.18
N ASN A 432 -40.30 8.07 -6.27
CA ASN A 432 -40.37 7.83 -4.81
C ASN A 432 -41.79 8.05 -4.24
N GLU A 433 -42.86 7.79 -5.00
CA GLU A 433 -44.25 7.69 -4.51
C GLU A 433 -44.73 6.25 -4.43
#